data_84023a15d50930db044c8c390c09718f
#
_entry.id   84023a15d50930db044c8c390c09718f
#
_cell.length_a   1.000
_cell.length_b   1.000
_cell.length_c   1.000
_cell.angle_alpha   90.00
_cell.angle_beta   90.00
_cell.angle_gamma   90.00
#
_symmetry.space_group_name_H-M   'P 1'
#
loop_
_entity.id
_entity.type
_entity.pdbx_description
1 polymer ?
#
loop_
_entity_poly.entity_id
_entity_poly.type
_entity_poly.pdbx_seq_one_letter_code
_entity_poly.pdbx_strand_id
1 'polypeptide(L)'
;SSLGDEFKKIATEAKNDMKNLVKELETDDIKCEYILRDGNPADIIVKLSNEMDIDLIVMGTNGRDSLSDYFLGSTTQKVVEKSKCPVLVMPKGKQ
;
A
#
# COMPACT_ATOMS: atom_id res chain seq x y z
N SER A 1 16.46 22.28 -8.70
CA SER A 1 17.19 22.27 -7.44
C SER A 1 17.54 20.86 -7.04
N SER A 2 18.51 20.72 -6.15
CA SER A 2 18.88 19.40 -5.62
C SER A 2 17.73 18.71 -4.91
N LEU A 3 16.85 19.47 -4.23
CA LEU A 3 15.69 18.93 -3.57
C LEU A 3 14.67 18.36 -4.56
N GLY A 4 14.42 19.10 -5.66
CA GLY A 4 13.54 18.61 -6.71
C GLY A 4 14.08 17.35 -7.39
N ASP A 5 15.40 17.27 -7.57
CA ASP A 5 16.06 16.11 -8.15
C ASP A 5 15.95 14.90 -7.21
N GLU A 6 16.08 15.13 -5.89
CA GLU A 6 15.90 14.08 -4.89
C GLU A 6 14.48 13.52 -4.90
N PHE A 7 13.47 14.39 -4.98
CA PHE A 7 12.08 13.94 -5.08
C PHE A 7 11.82 13.11 -6.33
N LYS A 8 12.35 13.54 -7.47
CA LYS A 8 12.22 12.81 -8.72
C LYS A 8 12.87 11.44 -8.63
N LYS A 9 14.02 11.36 -8.00
CA LYS A 9 14.75 10.11 -7.82
C LYS A 9 13.93 9.13 -6.97
N ILE A 10 13.43 9.59 -5.83
CA ILE A 10 12.60 8.77 -4.94
C ILE A 10 11.36 8.28 -5.66
N ALA A 11 10.67 9.15 -6.39
CA ALA A 11 9.47 8.78 -7.14
C ALA A 11 9.78 7.74 -8.22
N THR A 12 10.92 7.89 -8.92
CA THR A 12 11.33 6.95 -9.95
C THR A 12 11.66 5.58 -9.34
N GLU A 13 12.37 5.56 -8.21
CA GLU A 13 12.69 4.31 -7.51
C GLU A 13 11.42 3.60 -7.04
N ALA A 14 10.48 4.33 -6.44
CA ALA A 14 9.22 3.77 -6.00
C ALA A 14 8.44 3.16 -7.17
N LYS A 15 8.38 3.86 -8.29
CA LYS A 15 7.69 3.38 -9.48
C LYS A 15 8.34 2.10 -10.02
N ASN A 16 9.67 2.06 -10.06
CA ASN A 16 10.40 0.89 -10.54
C ASN A 16 10.19 -0.31 -9.61
N ASP A 17 10.20 -0.09 -8.30
CA ASP A 17 9.92 -1.15 -7.32
C ASP A 17 8.52 -1.71 -7.52
N MET A 18 7.52 -0.86 -7.75
CA MET A 18 6.16 -1.29 -8.00
C MET A 18 6.02 -2.07 -9.30
N LYS A 19 6.70 -1.61 -10.36
CA LYS A 19 6.72 -2.34 -11.63
C LYS A 19 7.30 -3.75 -11.48
N ASN A 20 8.38 -3.87 -10.72
CA ASN A 20 9.02 -5.16 -10.48
C ASN A 20 8.11 -6.08 -9.68
N LEU A 21 7.44 -5.55 -8.66
CA LEU A 21 6.50 -6.30 -7.86
C LEU A 21 5.33 -6.81 -8.70
N VAL A 22 4.78 -5.96 -9.56
CA VAL A 22 3.70 -6.34 -10.47
C VAL A 22 4.13 -7.51 -11.36
N LYS A 23 5.36 -7.46 -11.89
CA LYS A 23 5.87 -8.54 -12.72
C LYS A 23 5.96 -9.88 -11.96
N GLU A 24 6.33 -9.82 -10.69
CA GLU A 24 6.40 -11.02 -9.85
C GLU A 24 5.02 -11.60 -9.55
N LEU A 25 4.03 -10.75 -9.34
CA LEU A 25 2.70 -11.17 -8.91
C LEU A 25 1.77 -11.53 -10.07
N GLU A 26 2.00 -10.97 -11.25
CA GLU A 26 1.13 -11.18 -12.39
C GLU A 26 1.35 -12.56 -12.98
N THR A 27 0.24 -13.27 -13.26
CA THR A 27 0.23 -14.56 -13.93
C THR A 27 -0.82 -14.53 -15.03
N ASP A 28 -0.95 -15.61 -15.80
CA ASP A 28 -1.97 -15.72 -16.85
C ASP A 28 -3.39 -15.55 -16.29
N ASP A 29 -3.59 -15.99 -15.04
CA ASP A 29 -4.90 -15.95 -14.40
C ASP A 29 -5.07 -14.74 -13.47
N ILE A 30 -3.98 -14.05 -13.13
CA ILE A 30 -4.00 -12.91 -12.21
C ILE A 30 -3.43 -11.69 -12.91
N LYS A 31 -4.27 -10.68 -13.06
CA LYS A 31 -3.82 -9.37 -13.55
C LYS A 31 -3.47 -8.49 -12.37
N CYS A 32 -2.36 -7.79 -12.48
CA CYS A 32 -1.86 -6.93 -11.43
C CYS A 32 -1.54 -5.54 -11.98
N GLU A 33 -1.91 -4.52 -11.24
CA GLU A 33 -1.62 -3.13 -11.57
C GLU A 33 -1.05 -2.44 -10.34
N TYR A 34 -0.37 -1.33 -10.54
CA TYR A 34 0.06 -0.50 -9.43
C TYR A 34 -0.47 0.91 -9.58
N ILE A 35 -0.67 1.57 -8.45
CA ILE A 35 -1.11 2.96 -8.38
C ILE A 35 -0.22 3.68 -7.38
N LEU A 36 0.31 4.83 -7.77
CA LEU A 36 1.06 5.69 -6.87
C LEU A 36 0.29 6.99 -6.67
N ARG A 37 0.12 7.38 -5.42
CA ARG A 37 -0.60 8.60 -5.04
C ARG A 37 0.11 9.29 -3.90
N ASP A 38 0.01 10.61 -3.88
CA ASP A 38 0.48 11.44 -2.77
C ASP A 38 -0.71 11.81 -1.90
N GLY A 39 -0.47 11.91 -0.61
CA GLY A 39 -1.49 12.36 0.34
C GLY A 39 -1.58 11.46 1.56
N ASN A 40 -2.69 11.56 2.27
CA ASN A 40 -2.92 10.72 3.45
C ASN A 40 -3.21 9.29 3.01
N PRO A 41 -2.37 8.31 3.40
CA PRO A 41 -2.51 6.95 2.89
C PRO A 41 -3.87 6.31 3.19
N ALA A 42 -4.37 6.44 4.40
CA ALA A 42 -5.64 5.82 4.78
C ALA A 42 -6.80 6.38 3.96
N ASP A 43 -6.85 7.70 3.80
CA ASP A 43 -7.91 8.35 3.03
C ASP A 43 -7.88 7.93 1.57
N ILE A 44 -6.68 7.86 0.99
CA ILE A 44 -6.51 7.46 -0.41
C ILE A 44 -6.91 6.00 -0.61
N ILE A 45 -6.49 5.10 0.28
CA ILE A 45 -6.83 3.68 0.19
C ILE A 45 -8.34 3.49 0.23
N VAL A 46 -9.02 4.13 1.18
CA VAL A 46 -10.47 4.03 1.30
C VAL A 46 -11.17 4.60 0.06
N LYS A 47 -10.73 5.77 -0.40
CA LYS A 47 -11.28 6.40 -1.59
C LYS A 47 -11.13 5.51 -2.83
N LEU A 48 -9.94 5.00 -3.08
CA LEU A 48 -9.69 4.13 -4.22
C LEU A 48 -10.47 2.83 -4.13
N SER A 49 -10.59 2.25 -2.95
CA SER A 49 -11.35 1.01 -2.77
C SER A 49 -12.81 1.19 -3.16
N ASN A 50 -13.38 2.36 -2.86
CA ASN A 50 -14.76 2.68 -3.25
C ASN A 50 -14.89 2.96 -4.74
N GLU A 51 -13.98 3.76 -5.30
CA GLU A 51 -14.03 4.14 -6.71
C GLU A 51 -13.79 2.95 -7.66
N MET A 52 -12.97 2.01 -7.23
CA MET A 52 -12.61 0.85 -8.05
C MET A 52 -13.41 -0.41 -7.71
N ASP A 53 -14.41 -0.30 -6.86
CA ASP A 53 -15.23 -1.44 -6.42
C ASP A 53 -14.39 -2.62 -5.93
N ILE A 54 -13.45 -2.32 -5.05
CA ILE A 54 -12.55 -3.33 -4.50
C ILE A 54 -13.32 -4.29 -3.57
N ASP A 55 -13.07 -5.57 -3.72
CA ASP A 55 -13.72 -6.61 -2.93
C ASP A 55 -12.97 -6.94 -1.63
N LEU A 56 -11.69 -6.69 -1.58
CA LEU A 56 -10.85 -7.01 -0.42
C LEU A 56 -9.62 -6.12 -0.41
N ILE A 57 -9.36 -5.50 0.74
CA ILE A 57 -8.10 -4.77 0.97
C ILE A 57 -7.18 -5.68 1.79
N VAL A 58 -5.94 -5.83 1.36
CA VAL A 58 -4.93 -6.57 2.11
C VAL A 58 -3.85 -5.59 2.57
N MET A 59 -3.59 -5.55 3.86
CA MET A 59 -2.64 -4.63 4.46
C MET A 59 -1.75 -5.32 5.49
N GLY A 60 -0.58 -4.76 5.71
CA GLY A 60 0.23 -5.13 6.86
C GLY A 60 -0.31 -4.50 8.14
N THR A 61 0.15 -4.98 9.28
CA THR A 61 -0.27 -4.46 10.58
C THR A 61 0.31 -3.09 10.90
N ASN A 62 1.48 -2.76 10.33
CA ASN A 62 2.21 -1.54 10.65
C ASN A 62 3.12 -1.15 9.51
N GLY A 63 3.68 0.06 9.62
CA GLY A 63 4.65 0.53 8.66
C GLY A 63 6.01 -0.12 8.84
N ARG A 64 6.88 0.16 7.85
CA ARG A 64 8.23 -0.41 7.76
C ARG A 64 9.07 -0.22 9.02
N ASP A 65 8.92 0.92 9.69
CA ASP A 65 9.76 1.31 10.82
C ASP A 65 9.17 0.93 12.18
N SER A 66 8.07 0.18 12.20
CA SER A 66 7.48 -0.24 13.45
C SER A 66 8.36 -1.29 14.14
N LEU A 67 8.56 -1.12 15.44
CA LEU A 67 9.38 -2.01 16.25
C LEU A 67 8.61 -3.16 16.88
N SER A 68 7.28 -3.11 16.86
CA SER A 68 6.44 -4.10 17.52
C SER A 68 5.64 -4.90 16.52
N ASP A 69 5.66 -6.23 16.63
CA ASP A 69 4.85 -7.11 15.80
C ASP A 69 3.36 -7.04 16.15
N TYR A 70 3.06 -6.52 17.34
CA TYR A 70 1.67 -6.41 17.81
C TYR A 70 1.09 -5.01 17.63
N PHE A 71 1.89 -4.09 17.13
CA PHE A 71 1.45 -2.73 16.92
C PHE A 71 0.63 -2.61 15.64
N LEU A 72 -0.60 -2.11 15.76
CA LEU A 72 -1.42 -1.80 14.60
C LEU A 72 -1.22 -0.33 14.25
N GLY A 73 -0.58 -0.06 13.12
CA GLY A 73 -0.26 1.29 12.66
C GLY A 73 -1.50 2.14 12.42
N SER A 74 -1.33 3.45 12.50
CA SER A 74 -2.45 4.39 12.36
C SER A 74 -3.14 4.29 10.99
N THR A 75 -2.39 4.06 9.94
CA THR A 75 -2.95 3.91 8.60
C THR A 75 -3.85 2.68 8.51
N THR A 76 -3.35 1.53 8.97
CA THR A 76 -4.11 0.28 8.96
C THR A 76 -5.36 0.41 9.82
N GLN A 77 -5.23 1.01 11.01
CA GLN A 77 -6.34 1.22 11.91
C GLN A 77 -7.45 2.06 11.27
N LYS A 78 -7.09 3.16 10.62
CA LYS A 78 -8.06 4.01 9.94
C LYS A 78 -8.75 3.31 8.77
N VAL A 79 -8.01 2.52 8.00
CA VAL A 79 -8.59 1.78 6.88
C VAL A 79 -9.59 0.76 7.40
N VAL A 80 -9.24 0.02 8.46
CA VAL A 80 -10.15 -0.95 9.08
C VAL A 80 -11.44 -0.26 9.56
N GLU A 81 -11.32 0.91 10.17
CA GLU A 81 -12.47 1.65 10.68
C GLU A 81 -13.37 2.21 9.58
N LYS A 82 -12.80 2.65 8.47
CA LYS A 82 -13.52 3.43 7.44
C LYS A 82 -13.84 2.66 6.17
N SER A 83 -13.23 1.52 5.95
CA SER A 83 -13.44 0.74 4.74
C SER A 83 -14.87 0.17 4.69
N LYS A 84 -15.46 0.19 3.49
CA LYS A 84 -16.74 -0.46 3.23
C LYS A 84 -16.60 -1.90 2.78
N CYS A 85 -15.40 -2.28 2.35
CA CYS A 85 -15.11 -3.67 1.99
C CYS A 85 -14.29 -4.34 3.08
N PRO A 86 -14.23 -5.67 3.08
CA PRO A 86 -13.40 -6.41 4.03
C PRO A 86 -11.94 -6.01 3.95
N VAL A 87 -11.27 -6.02 5.10
CA VAL A 87 -9.84 -5.72 5.20
C VAL A 87 -9.16 -6.90 5.85
N LEU A 88 -8.23 -7.52 5.14
CA LEU A 88 -7.39 -8.58 5.66
C LEU A 88 -6.09 -7.95 6.16
N VAL A 89 -5.86 -8.05 7.47
CA VAL A 89 -4.67 -7.50 8.10
C VAL A 89 -3.66 -8.62 8.32
N MET A 90 -2.52 -8.52 7.66
CA MET A 90 -1.48 -9.53 7.73
C MET A 90 -0.48 -9.18 8.83
N PRO A 91 -0.20 -10.09 9.75
CA PRO A 91 0.81 -9.83 10.75
C PRO A 91 2.20 -9.74 10.11
N LYS A 92 3.10 -9.03 10.78
CA LYS A 92 4.48 -8.97 10.34
C LYS A 92 5.07 -10.38 10.39
N GLY A 93 5.55 -10.84 9.25
CA GLY A 93 6.11 -12.19 9.17
C GLY A 93 7.38 -12.35 9.97
N LYS A 94 7.66 -13.56 10.40
CA LYS A 94 8.95 -13.91 10.99
C LYS A 94 9.98 -13.96 9.88
N GLN A 95 11.12 -13.37 10.14
CA GLN A 95 12.23 -13.35 9.18
C GLN A 95 13.38 -14.20 9.67
#